data_5162dd219faaf51c58dd2a4a57d51e7d
#
_entry.id   5162dd219faaf51c58dd2a4a57d51e7d
#
_cell.length_a   1.000
_cell.length_b   1.000
_cell.length_c   1.000
_cell.angle_alpha   90.00
_cell.angle_beta   90.00
_cell.angle_gamma   90.00
#
_symmetry.space_group_name_H-M   'P 1'
#
loop_
_entity.id
_entity.type
_entity.pdbx_description
1 polymer ?
#
loop_
_entity_poly.entity_id
_entity_poly.type
_entity_poly.pdbx_seq_one_letter_code
_entity_poly.pdbx_strand_id
1 'polypeptide(L)'
;MIKNLLAEAQAYNGLEAIQSLIEDGQTLSAIPMQPLYVASRALDASNMSALLPRLTPEQRNVFLDIDLWKKDDLDPDRFDYWLEAYHQCEVDEVKQEFINSSEFYLFLKAIFNVWTFDVEDPNYPNHDYYFLTDDSLLLFEYSEDYEQVLEAKALIRELYAQKGVEHAYAYLFKLVSDSYSSLEEIEYKEKKERLRDYGFVDYYEALELSLIHI
;
A
#
# COMPACT_ATOMS: atom_id res chain seq x y z
N MET A 1 -14.92 7.90 25.49
CA MET A 1 -14.21 7.06 24.52
C MET A 1 -13.16 7.84 23.73
N ILE A 2 -13.50 8.85 22.93
CA ILE A 2 -12.53 9.66 22.12
C ILE A 2 -11.45 10.34 22.99
N LYS A 3 -11.81 10.87 24.18
CA LYS A 3 -10.82 11.49 25.07
C LYS A 3 -9.79 10.49 25.61
N ASN A 4 -10.17 9.24 25.82
CA ASN A 4 -9.23 8.20 26.24
C ASN A 4 -8.31 7.76 25.09
N LEU A 5 -8.83 7.69 23.88
CA LEU A 5 -8.06 7.38 22.68
C LEU A 5 -7.00 8.44 22.36
N LEU A 6 -7.36 9.72 22.51
CA LEU A 6 -6.42 10.84 22.37
C LEU A 6 -5.39 10.85 23.49
N ALA A 7 -5.77 10.50 24.73
CA ALA A 7 -4.84 10.40 25.86
C ALA A 7 -3.91 9.19 25.71
N GLU A 8 -4.41 8.06 25.22
CA GLU A 8 -3.59 6.89 24.88
C GLU A 8 -2.65 7.19 23.72
N ALA A 9 -3.12 7.82 22.64
CA ALA A 9 -2.29 8.25 21.52
C ALA A 9 -1.22 9.28 21.92
N GLN A 10 -1.53 10.19 22.86
CA GLN A 10 -0.56 11.13 23.44
C GLN A 10 0.41 10.44 24.41
N ALA A 11 -0.02 9.41 25.13
CA ALA A 11 0.85 8.60 26.01
C ALA A 11 1.85 7.75 25.20
N TYR A 12 1.51 7.40 23.96
CA TYR A 12 2.43 6.73 23.04
C TYR A 12 3.44 7.68 22.36
N ASN A 13 3.46 8.97 22.68
CA ASN A 13 4.42 10.00 22.21
C ASN A 13 5.19 9.62 20.92
N GLY A 14 4.46 9.15 19.90
CA GLY A 14 4.97 8.86 18.56
C GLY A 14 6.17 7.90 18.53
N LEU A 15 7.24 8.36 17.94
CA LEU A 15 8.44 7.61 17.62
C LEU A 15 9.16 7.04 18.83
N GLU A 16 9.31 7.81 19.91
CA GLU A 16 10.07 7.39 21.10
C GLU A 16 9.44 6.19 21.81
N ALA A 17 8.11 6.14 21.88
CA ALA A 17 7.40 5.02 22.48
C ALA A 17 7.52 3.74 21.62
N ILE A 18 7.44 3.85 20.30
CA ILE A 18 7.62 2.71 19.39
C ILE A 18 9.07 2.23 19.47
N GLN A 19 10.05 3.12 19.45
CA GLN A 19 11.46 2.79 19.58
C GLN A 19 11.77 2.09 20.90
N SER A 20 11.23 2.59 22.02
CA SER A 20 11.38 1.95 23.32
C SER A 20 10.80 0.53 23.34
N LEU A 21 9.61 0.33 22.75
CA LEU A 21 9.00 -1.00 22.65
C LEU A 21 9.83 -1.98 21.79
N ILE A 22 10.45 -1.46 20.73
CA ILE A 22 11.34 -2.24 19.85
C ILE A 22 12.64 -2.60 20.59
N GLU A 23 13.24 -1.65 21.31
CA GLU A 23 14.47 -1.85 22.10
C GLU A 23 14.25 -2.83 23.26
N ASP A 24 13.09 -2.78 23.89
CA ASP A 24 12.68 -3.71 24.96
C ASP A 24 12.34 -5.13 24.44
N GLY A 25 12.43 -5.36 23.12
CA GLY A 25 12.15 -6.64 22.50
C GLY A 25 10.68 -7.07 22.58
N GLN A 26 9.78 -6.13 22.82
CA GLN A 26 8.34 -6.41 22.90
C GLN A 26 7.77 -6.60 21.47
N THR A 27 6.86 -7.56 21.34
CA THR A 27 6.12 -7.76 20.12
C THR A 27 5.00 -6.74 20.01
N LEU A 28 4.94 -6.02 18.90
CA LEU A 28 3.88 -5.03 18.65
C LEU A 28 2.50 -5.69 18.44
N SER A 29 2.45 -7.00 18.26
CA SER A 29 1.22 -7.78 18.11
C SER A 29 0.27 -7.70 19.31
N ALA A 30 0.78 -7.37 20.50
CA ALA A 30 -0.04 -7.21 21.70
C ALA A 30 -0.67 -5.81 21.82
N ILE A 31 -0.24 -4.85 20.99
CA ILE A 31 -0.74 -3.47 21.03
C ILE A 31 -2.05 -3.39 20.23
N PRO A 32 -3.11 -2.80 20.80
CA PRO A 32 -4.35 -2.59 20.05
C PRO A 32 -4.11 -1.78 18.77
N MET A 33 -4.82 -2.15 17.70
CA MET A 33 -4.62 -1.61 16.35
C MET A 33 -4.70 -0.08 16.28
N GLN A 34 -5.74 0.50 16.87
CA GLN A 34 -5.99 1.95 16.76
C GLN A 34 -4.88 2.80 17.40
N PRO A 35 -4.45 2.59 18.67
CA PRO A 35 -3.34 3.36 19.24
C PRO A 35 -2.01 3.12 18.51
N LEU A 36 -1.75 1.91 18.02
CA LEU A 36 -0.55 1.60 17.26
C LEU A 36 -0.52 2.39 15.94
N TYR A 37 -1.62 2.38 15.20
CA TYR A 37 -1.75 3.16 13.96
C TYR A 37 -1.58 4.66 14.20
N VAL A 38 -2.24 5.23 15.22
CA VAL A 38 -2.14 6.67 15.54
C VAL A 38 -0.70 7.06 15.88
N ALA A 39 0.01 6.24 16.64
CA ALA A 39 1.40 6.46 16.99
C ALA A 39 2.33 6.39 15.76
N SER A 40 2.09 5.45 14.86
CA SER A 40 2.91 5.26 13.65
C SER A 40 2.68 6.32 12.56
N ARG A 41 1.56 7.04 12.60
CA ARG A 41 1.19 8.03 11.58
C ARG A 41 2.16 9.21 11.45
N ALA A 42 2.95 9.49 12.48
CA ALA A 42 3.95 10.55 12.48
C ALA A 42 5.30 10.11 11.87
N LEU A 43 5.45 8.82 11.53
CA LEU A 43 6.68 8.28 10.95
C LEU A 43 6.82 8.72 9.50
N ASP A 44 8.03 9.05 9.09
CA ASP A 44 8.41 9.11 7.68
C ASP A 44 8.54 7.69 7.07
N ALA A 45 8.70 7.59 5.77
CA ALA A 45 8.79 6.31 5.07
C ALA A 45 9.97 5.45 5.55
N SER A 46 11.11 6.08 5.87
CA SER A 46 12.30 5.37 6.36
C SER A 46 12.08 4.75 7.74
N ASN A 47 11.49 5.50 8.67
CA ASN A 47 11.14 4.97 9.99
C ASN A 47 10.02 3.92 9.90
N MET A 48 9.06 4.10 9.00
CA MET A 48 8.04 3.10 8.74
C MET A 48 8.65 1.81 8.17
N SER A 49 9.61 1.89 7.27
CA SER A 49 10.29 0.71 6.70
C SER A 49 10.96 -0.15 7.79
N ALA A 50 11.55 0.48 8.80
CA ALA A 50 12.14 -0.20 9.95
C ALA A 50 11.08 -0.81 10.90
N LEU A 51 9.87 -0.23 10.94
CA LEU A 51 8.75 -0.72 11.73
C LEU A 51 8.03 -1.91 11.08
N LEU A 52 7.89 -1.94 9.76
CA LEU A 52 7.13 -2.95 9.02
C LEU A 52 7.43 -4.39 9.43
N PRO A 53 8.70 -4.83 9.61
CA PRO A 53 9.01 -6.20 10.05
C PRO A 53 8.57 -6.54 11.48
N ARG A 54 8.24 -5.53 12.28
CA ARG A 54 7.78 -5.69 13.67
C ARG A 54 6.26 -5.79 13.78
N LEU A 55 5.54 -5.40 12.73
CA LEU A 55 4.10 -5.52 12.62
C LEU A 55 3.71 -6.94 12.19
N THR A 56 2.54 -7.40 12.62
CA THR A 56 1.95 -8.62 12.04
C THR A 56 1.42 -8.34 10.63
N PRO A 57 1.22 -9.38 9.79
CA PRO A 57 0.57 -9.23 8.49
C PRO A 57 -0.76 -8.48 8.58
N GLU A 58 -1.59 -8.82 9.58
CA GLU A 58 -2.88 -8.18 9.80
C GLU A 58 -2.72 -6.68 10.14
N GLN A 59 -1.71 -6.33 10.95
CA GLN A 59 -1.45 -4.94 11.30
C GLN A 59 -1.01 -4.14 10.06
N ARG A 60 -0.17 -4.71 9.21
CA ARG A 60 0.26 -4.08 7.96
C ARG A 60 -0.92 -3.84 7.02
N ASN A 61 -1.78 -4.86 6.83
CA ASN A 61 -2.96 -4.74 5.98
C ASN A 61 -3.94 -3.67 6.48
N VAL A 62 -4.22 -3.64 7.79
CA VAL A 62 -5.09 -2.62 8.38
C VAL A 62 -4.50 -1.21 8.24
N PHE A 63 -3.19 -1.06 8.33
CA PHE A 63 -2.54 0.24 8.12
C PHE A 63 -2.72 0.73 6.68
N LEU A 64 -2.53 -0.16 5.70
CA LEU A 64 -2.81 0.14 4.30
C LEU A 64 -4.30 0.48 4.08
N ASP A 65 -5.21 -0.30 4.65
CA ASP A 65 -6.65 -0.08 4.56
C ASP A 65 -7.09 1.31 5.08
N ILE A 66 -6.46 1.78 6.15
CA ILE A 66 -6.79 3.09 6.72
C ILE A 66 -6.17 4.22 5.90
N ASP A 67 -4.94 4.04 5.45
CA ASP A 67 -4.13 5.12 4.87
C ASP A 67 -4.35 5.32 3.37
N LEU A 68 -4.55 4.23 2.61
CA LEU A 68 -4.62 4.31 1.15
C LEU A 68 -5.95 4.86 0.62
N TRP A 69 -6.93 5.04 1.49
CA TRP A 69 -8.27 5.41 1.05
C TRP A 69 -8.72 6.75 1.63
N LYS A 70 -9.18 7.62 0.75
CA LYS A 70 -9.83 8.88 1.09
C LYS A 70 -11.31 8.77 0.76
N LYS A 71 -12.10 8.33 1.74
CA LYS A 71 -13.48 7.85 1.58
C LYS A 71 -13.50 6.53 0.80
N ASP A 72 -14.02 6.54 -0.43
CA ASP A 72 -14.14 5.44 -1.38
C ASP A 72 -13.11 5.48 -2.54
N ASP A 73 -12.33 6.56 -2.63
CA ASP A 73 -11.27 6.73 -3.63
C ASP A 73 -9.90 6.42 -3.03
N LEU A 74 -8.99 5.90 -3.86
CA LEU A 74 -7.58 5.76 -3.47
C LEU A 74 -6.90 7.12 -3.38
N ASP A 75 -5.98 7.23 -2.43
CA ASP A 75 -5.12 8.41 -2.23
C ASP A 75 -3.72 8.14 -2.81
N PRO A 76 -3.37 8.69 -4.00
CA PRO A 76 -2.08 8.45 -4.64
C PRO A 76 -0.89 8.90 -3.78
N ASP A 77 -1.00 10.04 -3.07
CA ASP A 77 0.08 10.55 -2.23
C ASP A 77 0.42 9.59 -1.08
N ARG A 78 -0.60 8.89 -0.57
CA ARG A 78 -0.40 7.88 0.48
C ARG A 78 0.19 6.59 -0.09
N PHE A 79 -0.13 6.24 -1.33
CA PHE A 79 0.53 5.14 -2.01
C PHE A 79 2.02 5.36 -2.16
N ASP A 80 2.44 6.55 -2.57
CA ASP A 80 3.86 6.89 -2.73
C ASP A 80 4.63 6.74 -1.42
N TYR A 81 4.05 7.18 -0.31
CA TYR A 81 4.62 6.97 1.02
C TYR A 81 4.82 5.48 1.35
N TRP A 82 3.80 4.65 1.11
CA TRP A 82 3.88 3.22 1.39
C TRP A 82 4.80 2.49 0.42
N LEU A 83 4.80 2.89 -0.86
CA LEU A 83 5.71 2.36 -1.87
C LEU A 83 7.17 2.55 -1.44
N GLU A 84 7.51 3.77 -1.01
CA GLU A 84 8.84 4.10 -0.50
C GLU A 84 9.17 3.29 0.75
N ALA A 85 8.25 3.20 1.72
CA ALA A 85 8.46 2.45 2.95
C ALA A 85 8.71 0.95 2.70
N TYR A 86 7.94 0.31 1.82
CA TYR A 86 8.15 -1.09 1.47
C TYR A 86 9.39 -1.29 0.59
N HIS A 87 9.70 -0.36 -0.31
CA HIS A 87 10.92 -0.43 -1.10
C HIS A 87 12.18 -0.39 -0.22
N GLN A 88 12.19 0.48 0.80
CA GLN A 88 13.30 0.60 1.75
C GLN A 88 13.34 -0.53 2.80
N CYS A 89 12.30 -1.34 2.94
CA CYS A 89 12.28 -2.43 3.92
C CYS A 89 13.35 -3.47 3.59
N GLU A 90 14.17 -3.84 4.59
CA GLU A 90 15.26 -4.81 4.41
C GLU A 90 14.82 -6.28 4.53
N VAL A 91 13.57 -6.52 4.92
CA VAL A 91 13.02 -7.88 5.13
C VAL A 91 12.24 -8.31 3.90
N ASP A 92 12.80 -9.24 3.14
CA ASP A 92 12.27 -9.69 1.86
C ASP A 92 10.85 -10.28 1.98
N GLU A 93 10.55 -11.02 3.04
CA GLU A 93 9.22 -11.59 3.27
C GLU A 93 8.14 -10.51 3.38
N VAL A 94 8.47 -9.38 4.02
CA VAL A 94 7.56 -8.23 4.17
C VAL A 94 7.35 -7.52 2.84
N LYS A 95 8.42 -7.33 2.06
CA LYS A 95 8.28 -6.78 0.69
C LYS A 95 7.45 -7.70 -0.20
N GLN A 96 7.71 -9.01 -0.12
CA GLN A 96 6.99 -10.01 -0.89
C GLN A 96 5.49 -10.03 -0.58
N GLU A 97 5.12 -9.84 0.70
CA GLU A 97 3.73 -9.71 1.10
C GLU A 97 3.07 -8.52 0.38
N PHE A 98 3.71 -7.35 0.39
CA PHE A 98 3.19 -6.15 -0.26
C PHE A 98 3.10 -6.28 -1.79
N ILE A 99 4.15 -6.73 -2.47
CA ILE A 99 4.14 -6.85 -3.95
C ILE A 99 3.16 -7.94 -4.46
N ASN A 100 2.68 -8.82 -3.58
CA ASN A 100 1.64 -9.80 -3.88
C ASN A 100 0.24 -9.36 -3.42
N SER A 101 0.12 -8.21 -2.78
CA SER A 101 -1.16 -7.70 -2.30
C SER A 101 -2.02 -7.15 -3.43
N SER A 102 -3.31 -7.11 -3.20
CA SER A 102 -4.26 -6.46 -4.08
C SER A 102 -4.09 -4.94 -4.12
N GLU A 103 -3.64 -4.36 -3.02
CA GLU A 103 -3.34 -2.93 -2.93
C GLU A 103 -2.21 -2.54 -3.89
N PHE A 104 -1.12 -3.33 -3.93
CA PHE A 104 -0.04 -3.06 -4.89
C PHE A 104 -0.51 -3.22 -6.34
N TYR A 105 -1.31 -4.24 -6.63
CA TYR A 105 -1.90 -4.44 -7.95
C TYR A 105 -2.80 -3.26 -8.36
N LEU A 106 -3.67 -2.81 -7.46
CA LEU A 106 -4.54 -1.67 -7.67
C LEU A 106 -3.75 -0.38 -7.88
N PHE A 107 -2.68 -0.18 -7.11
CA PHE A 107 -1.74 0.92 -7.32
C PHE A 107 -1.14 0.90 -8.72
N LEU A 108 -0.59 -0.23 -9.17
CA LEU A 108 -0.03 -0.34 -10.51
C LEU A 108 -1.06 0.03 -11.60
N LYS A 109 -2.31 -0.41 -11.41
CA LYS A 109 -3.41 -0.11 -12.33
C LYS A 109 -3.87 1.35 -12.30
N ALA A 110 -3.76 2.01 -11.14
CA ALA A 110 -4.11 3.43 -10.97
C ALA A 110 -3.08 4.36 -11.60
N ILE A 111 -1.79 4.03 -11.48
CA ILE A 111 -0.69 4.92 -11.85
C ILE A 111 -0.20 4.67 -13.28
N PHE A 112 -0.23 3.42 -13.74
CA PHE A 112 0.36 3.04 -15.03
C PHE A 112 -0.68 2.65 -16.07
N ASN A 113 -0.49 3.13 -17.29
CA ASN A 113 -1.06 2.50 -18.48
C ASN A 113 -0.14 1.36 -18.88
N VAL A 114 -0.66 0.14 -18.89
CA VAL A 114 0.13 -1.06 -19.18
C VAL A 114 -0.28 -1.63 -20.53
N TRP A 115 0.70 -1.87 -21.39
CA TRP A 115 0.52 -2.39 -22.74
C TRP A 115 1.37 -3.63 -22.94
N THR A 116 0.90 -4.52 -23.81
CA THR A 116 1.79 -5.56 -24.37
C THR A 116 2.77 -4.92 -25.31
N PHE A 117 4.04 -5.31 -25.23
CA PHE A 117 5.09 -4.80 -26.08
C PHE A 117 5.59 -5.90 -27.03
N ASP A 118 5.62 -5.58 -28.34
CA ASP A 118 6.16 -6.47 -29.35
C ASP A 118 7.56 -6.02 -29.74
N VAL A 119 8.55 -6.87 -29.43
CA VAL A 119 9.98 -6.59 -29.73
C VAL A 119 10.27 -6.64 -31.24
N GLU A 120 9.48 -7.42 -32.01
CA GLU A 120 9.66 -7.55 -33.45
C GLU A 120 9.06 -6.36 -34.22
N ASP A 121 7.98 -5.75 -33.67
CA ASP A 121 7.34 -4.55 -34.24
C ASP A 121 7.13 -3.50 -33.13
N PRO A 122 8.24 -2.86 -32.68
CA PRO A 122 8.21 -2.00 -31.51
C PRO A 122 7.46 -0.68 -31.77
N ASN A 123 6.45 -0.43 -30.95
CA ASN A 123 5.71 0.84 -30.93
C ASN A 123 5.95 1.54 -29.57
N TYR A 124 6.79 2.56 -29.60
CA TYR A 124 7.13 3.35 -28.39
C TYR A 124 6.24 4.58 -28.27
N PRO A 125 5.91 5.03 -27.05
CA PRO A 125 5.31 6.34 -26.82
C PRO A 125 6.18 7.47 -27.39
N ASN A 126 5.56 8.60 -27.75
CA ASN A 126 6.27 9.79 -28.26
C ASN A 126 6.90 10.66 -27.17
N HIS A 127 7.15 10.10 -25.98
CA HIS A 127 7.75 10.75 -24.83
C HIS A 127 8.58 9.72 -24.04
N ASP A 128 9.33 10.18 -23.03
CA ASP A 128 10.27 9.35 -22.26
C ASP A 128 9.68 8.79 -20.95
N TYR A 129 8.37 9.02 -20.69
CA TYR A 129 7.67 8.63 -19.45
C TYR A 129 7.13 7.21 -19.54
N TYR A 130 8.01 6.26 -19.75
CA TYR A 130 7.70 4.82 -19.79
C TYR A 130 8.92 3.98 -19.43
N PHE A 131 8.65 2.72 -19.10
CA PHE A 131 9.71 1.70 -19.03
C PHE A 131 9.18 0.35 -19.49
N LEU A 132 10.08 -0.51 -19.91
CA LEU A 132 9.80 -1.91 -20.21
C LEU A 132 10.12 -2.78 -18.99
N THR A 133 9.36 -3.86 -18.82
CA THR A 133 9.71 -4.95 -17.92
C THR A 133 11.02 -5.61 -18.36
N ASP A 134 11.70 -6.32 -17.45
CA ASP A 134 13.02 -6.91 -17.75
C ASP A 134 12.96 -7.99 -18.87
N ASP A 135 11.80 -8.61 -19.09
CA ASP A 135 11.52 -9.50 -20.21
C ASP A 135 11.12 -8.79 -21.51
N SER A 136 10.94 -7.47 -21.45
CA SER A 136 10.51 -6.61 -22.56
C SER A 136 9.15 -6.97 -23.16
N LEU A 137 8.25 -7.64 -22.40
CA LEU A 137 6.92 -8.02 -22.88
C LEU A 137 5.83 -7.05 -22.49
N LEU A 138 6.06 -6.22 -21.46
CA LEU A 138 5.10 -5.20 -21.02
C LEU A 138 5.77 -3.83 -20.97
N LEU A 139 5.05 -2.82 -21.45
CA LEU A 139 5.40 -1.42 -21.36
C LEU A 139 4.50 -0.75 -20.32
N PHE A 140 5.11 -0.08 -19.37
CA PHE A 140 4.47 0.73 -18.34
C PHE A 140 4.67 2.20 -18.67
N GLU A 141 3.59 2.90 -18.99
CA GLU A 141 3.56 4.33 -19.25
C GLU A 141 2.99 5.06 -18.03
N TYR A 142 3.55 6.21 -17.68
CA TYR A 142 3.17 6.99 -16.50
C TYR A 142 3.14 8.49 -16.79
N SER A 143 2.53 9.30 -15.90
CA SER A 143 2.50 10.74 -16.03
C SER A 143 3.87 11.37 -15.84
N GLU A 144 4.17 12.46 -16.56
CA GLU A 144 5.39 13.27 -16.40
C GLU A 144 5.65 13.68 -14.94
N ASP A 145 4.56 13.95 -14.20
CA ASP A 145 4.61 14.41 -12.80
C ASP A 145 4.81 13.26 -11.80
N TYR A 146 4.87 12.01 -12.25
CA TYR A 146 5.04 10.87 -11.34
C TYR A 146 6.49 10.66 -10.93
N GLU A 147 6.80 10.89 -9.65
CA GLU A 147 8.16 10.92 -9.11
C GLU A 147 8.68 9.55 -8.65
N GLN A 148 7.81 8.64 -8.16
CA GLN A 148 8.19 7.36 -7.51
C GLN A 148 8.37 6.20 -8.51
N VAL A 149 8.73 6.50 -9.76
CA VAL A 149 8.87 5.49 -10.81
C VAL A 149 9.99 4.48 -10.55
N LEU A 150 11.07 4.90 -9.89
CA LEU A 150 12.23 4.04 -9.62
C LEU A 150 11.89 2.99 -8.56
N GLU A 151 11.16 3.37 -7.53
CA GLU A 151 10.68 2.50 -6.45
C GLU A 151 9.67 1.49 -6.99
N ALA A 152 8.69 1.94 -7.78
CA ALA A 152 7.73 1.07 -8.44
C ALA A 152 8.42 0.05 -9.36
N LYS A 153 9.37 0.49 -10.18
CA LYS A 153 10.16 -0.36 -11.06
C LYS A 153 11.00 -1.38 -10.29
N ALA A 154 11.58 -0.98 -9.15
CA ALA A 154 12.34 -1.88 -8.30
C ALA A 154 11.44 -2.99 -7.72
N LEU A 155 10.24 -2.64 -7.21
CA LEU A 155 9.29 -3.63 -6.69
C LEU A 155 8.74 -4.56 -7.79
N ILE A 156 8.53 -4.06 -9.01
CA ILE A 156 8.18 -4.90 -10.17
C ILE A 156 9.31 -5.89 -10.47
N ARG A 157 10.57 -5.47 -10.41
CA ARG A 157 11.72 -6.38 -10.59
C ARG A 157 11.79 -7.45 -9.50
N GLU A 158 11.52 -7.08 -8.26
CA GLU A 158 11.42 -8.05 -7.17
C GLU A 158 10.30 -9.08 -7.41
N LEU A 159 9.16 -8.65 -7.96
CA LEU A 159 8.09 -9.56 -8.37
C LEU A 159 8.58 -10.59 -9.40
N TYR A 160 9.36 -10.16 -10.40
CA TYR A 160 9.99 -11.06 -11.38
C TYR A 160 11.00 -12.00 -10.75
N ALA A 161 11.83 -11.50 -9.85
CA ALA A 161 12.81 -12.32 -9.13
C ALA A 161 12.16 -13.39 -8.27
N GLN A 162 11.01 -13.07 -7.65
CA GLN A 162 10.27 -13.98 -6.79
C GLN A 162 9.47 -15.03 -7.55
N LYS A 163 8.65 -14.59 -8.53
CA LYS A 163 7.69 -15.46 -9.23
C LYS A 163 8.30 -16.18 -10.44
N GLY A 164 9.43 -15.70 -10.94
CA GLY A 164 9.95 -16.06 -12.26
C GLY A 164 9.19 -15.39 -13.39
N VAL A 165 9.80 -15.35 -14.58
CA VAL A 165 9.33 -14.58 -15.72
C VAL A 165 7.88 -14.89 -16.11
N GLU A 166 7.55 -16.17 -16.28
CA GLU A 166 6.22 -16.58 -16.74
C GLU A 166 5.10 -16.17 -15.79
N HIS A 167 5.29 -16.38 -14.49
CA HIS A 167 4.26 -16.06 -13.49
C HIS A 167 4.16 -14.57 -13.23
N ALA A 168 5.28 -13.83 -13.24
CA ALA A 168 5.28 -12.39 -13.09
C ALA A 168 4.60 -11.74 -14.30
N TYR A 169 4.94 -12.16 -15.51
CA TYR A 169 4.26 -11.71 -16.72
C TYR A 169 2.75 -11.98 -16.67
N ALA A 170 2.34 -13.22 -16.36
CA ALA A 170 0.93 -13.58 -16.29
C ALA A 170 0.16 -12.77 -15.22
N TYR A 171 0.80 -12.42 -14.11
CA TYR A 171 0.24 -11.56 -13.07
C TYR A 171 0.07 -10.13 -13.58
N LEU A 172 1.11 -9.54 -14.14
CA LEU A 172 1.10 -8.15 -14.62
C LEU A 172 0.29 -7.98 -15.91
N PHE A 173 0.21 -9.01 -16.76
CA PHE A 173 -0.59 -8.96 -18.00
C PHE A 173 -2.08 -8.69 -17.73
N LYS A 174 -2.60 -9.10 -16.58
CA LYS A 174 -3.98 -8.78 -16.19
C LYS A 174 -4.23 -7.26 -16.11
N LEU A 175 -3.19 -6.47 -15.79
CA LEU A 175 -3.28 -5.00 -15.79
C LEU A 175 -3.70 -4.44 -17.16
N VAL A 176 -3.41 -5.13 -18.26
CA VAL A 176 -3.79 -4.70 -19.60
C VAL A 176 -5.31 -4.73 -19.79
N SER A 177 -5.98 -5.76 -19.24
CA SER A 177 -7.40 -6.03 -19.49
C SER A 177 -8.33 -5.66 -18.35
N ASP A 178 -7.85 -5.63 -17.11
CA ASP A 178 -8.69 -5.42 -15.94
C ASP A 178 -9.20 -3.97 -15.87
N SER A 179 -10.44 -3.83 -15.42
CA SER A 179 -11.04 -2.51 -15.18
C SER A 179 -10.64 -1.98 -13.80
N TYR A 180 -10.06 -0.78 -13.77
CA TYR A 180 -9.69 -0.11 -12.52
C TYR A 180 -10.89 0.02 -11.56
N SER A 181 -12.02 0.52 -12.03
CA SER A 181 -13.21 0.73 -11.19
C SER A 181 -13.79 -0.57 -10.61
N SER A 182 -13.66 -1.69 -11.32
CA SER A 182 -14.12 -2.98 -10.80
C SER A 182 -13.19 -3.51 -9.71
N LEU A 183 -11.88 -3.32 -9.87
CA LEU A 183 -10.88 -3.69 -8.86
C LEU A 183 -11.03 -2.82 -7.61
N GLU A 184 -11.16 -1.52 -7.79
CA GLU A 184 -11.35 -0.55 -6.70
C GLU A 184 -12.61 -0.87 -5.88
N GLU A 185 -13.74 -1.20 -6.52
CA GLU A 185 -14.97 -1.57 -5.82
C GLU A 185 -14.81 -2.85 -4.99
N ILE A 186 -14.10 -3.85 -5.51
CA ILE A 186 -13.83 -5.10 -4.80
C ILE A 186 -12.98 -4.82 -3.55
N GLU A 187 -11.84 -4.16 -3.72
CA GLU A 187 -10.92 -3.85 -2.64
C GLU A 187 -11.56 -2.94 -1.57
N TYR A 188 -12.37 -1.97 -1.99
CA TYR A 188 -13.10 -1.13 -1.05
C TYR A 188 -14.03 -1.94 -0.14
N LYS A 189 -14.72 -2.95 -0.69
CA LYS A 189 -15.60 -3.84 0.11
C LYS A 189 -14.79 -4.69 1.08
N GLU A 190 -13.70 -5.29 0.62
CA GLU A 190 -12.84 -6.13 1.46
C GLU A 190 -12.20 -5.33 2.58
N LYS A 191 -11.66 -4.14 2.29
CA LYS A 191 -11.16 -3.19 3.28
C LYS A 191 -12.20 -2.88 4.35
N LYS A 192 -13.42 -2.56 3.93
CA LYS A 192 -14.51 -2.21 4.84
C LYS A 192 -14.83 -3.35 5.81
N GLU A 193 -14.82 -4.60 5.34
CA GLU A 193 -15.02 -5.78 6.18
C GLU A 193 -13.86 -5.97 7.16
N ARG A 194 -12.61 -5.89 6.71
CA ARG A 194 -11.42 -5.99 7.57
C ARG A 194 -11.41 -4.93 8.67
N LEU A 195 -11.66 -3.67 8.33
CA LEU A 195 -11.65 -2.55 9.28
C LEU A 195 -12.74 -2.66 10.36
N ARG A 196 -13.90 -3.22 10.01
CA ARG A 196 -15.02 -3.44 10.96
C ARG A 196 -14.60 -4.36 12.11
N ASP A 197 -13.81 -5.39 11.85
CA ASP A 197 -13.35 -6.34 12.87
C ASP A 197 -12.45 -5.67 13.92
N TYR A 198 -11.79 -4.56 13.58
CA TYR A 198 -10.97 -3.75 14.48
C TYR A 198 -11.69 -2.53 15.06
N GLY A 199 -13.00 -2.43 14.84
CA GLY A 199 -13.86 -1.37 15.39
C GLY A 199 -13.73 -0.02 14.66
N PHE A 200 -13.18 0.00 13.46
CA PHE A 200 -13.23 1.16 12.58
C PHE A 200 -14.62 1.20 11.89
N VAL A 201 -15.17 2.40 11.81
CA VAL A 201 -16.45 2.64 11.14
C VAL A 201 -16.16 3.32 9.81
N ASP A 202 -16.77 2.82 8.75
CA ASP A 202 -16.69 3.44 7.42
C ASP A 202 -17.19 4.89 7.44
N TYR A 203 -16.62 5.74 6.55
CA TYR A 203 -16.96 7.17 6.49
C TYR A 203 -18.46 7.41 6.33
N TYR A 204 -19.13 6.69 5.45
CA TYR A 204 -20.54 6.87 5.18
C TYR A 204 -21.41 6.34 6.34
N GLU A 205 -21.05 5.22 6.95
CA GLU A 205 -21.71 4.71 8.16
C GLU A 205 -21.55 5.70 9.33
N ALA A 206 -20.38 6.31 9.48
CA ALA A 206 -20.15 7.34 10.50
C ALA A 206 -21.04 8.58 10.29
N LEU A 207 -21.25 9.00 9.04
CA LEU A 207 -22.17 10.08 8.70
C LEU A 207 -23.61 9.74 9.05
N GLU A 208 -24.09 8.54 8.71
CA GLU A 208 -25.44 8.09 9.05
C GLU A 208 -25.67 8.07 10.56
N LEU A 209 -24.69 7.54 11.32
CA LEU A 209 -24.75 7.53 12.77
C LEU A 209 -24.78 8.95 13.36
N SER A 210 -24.10 9.91 12.75
CA SER A 210 -24.09 11.30 13.21
C SER A 210 -25.42 12.03 12.95
N LEU A 211 -26.15 11.67 11.88
CA LEU A 211 -27.43 12.25 11.52
C LEU A 211 -28.61 11.75 12.39
N ILE A 212 -28.45 10.56 13.00
CA ILE A 212 -29.49 10.00 13.91
C ILE A 212 -29.50 10.71 15.27
N HIS A 213 -28.45 11.47 15.61
CA HIS A 213 -28.31 12.17 16.90
C HIS A 213 -28.59 13.68 16.83
N ILE A 214 -29.18 14.20 15.73
CA ILE A 214 -29.71 15.55 15.59
C ILE A 214 -31.25 15.50 15.60
#